data_93c8c63649f368caad9b60e2f86f9636
#
_entry.id   93c8c63649f368caad9b60e2f86f9636
#
_cell.length_a   1.000
_cell.length_b   1.000
_cell.length_c   1.000
_cell.angle_alpha   90.00
_cell.angle_beta   90.00
_cell.angle_gamma   90.00
#
_symmetry.space_group_name_H-M   'P 1'
#
loop_
_entity.id
_entity.type
_entity.pdbx_description
1 polymer ?
#
loop_
_entity_poly.entity_id
_entity_poly.type
_entity_poly.pdbx_seq_one_letter_code
_entity_poly.pdbx_strand_id
1 'polypeptide(L)'
;MKKILILILLMSGCFILESYAQKVTLKSNLLYDATATMNLGLEFGLARKWTLDVPVNYNPWKPDNGRRLRHWGIQPEIRYWFCERFNRTFIGLHGHYADFNIGGWPDWSFVSGNMQQNRYQGHLYGAGFSVGHSWILKKRWSIEASLGLG
;
A
#
# COMPACT_ATOMS: atom_id res chain seq x y z
N MET A 1 -17.98 -29.56 7.83
CA MET A 1 -17.63 -30.05 6.49
C MET A 1 -17.49 -28.90 5.47
N LYS A 2 -18.48 -28.02 5.28
CA LYS A 2 -18.39 -26.91 4.28
C LYS A 2 -17.18 -25.96 4.49
N LYS A 3 -16.82 -25.62 5.74
CA LYS A 3 -15.68 -24.75 6.03
C LYS A 3 -14.32 -25.38 5.70
N ILE A 4 -14.20 -26.71 5.87
CA ILE A 4 -13.00 -27.45 5.51
C ILE A 4 -12.84 -27.54 4.00
N LEU A 5 -13.96 -27.73 3.29
CA LEU A 5 -13.96 -27.75 1.81
C LEU A 5 -13.52 -26.39 1.22
N ILE A 6 -13.98 -25.28 1.81
CA ILE A 6 -13.58 -23.92 1.40
C ILE A 6 -12.08 -23.71 1.68
N LEU A 7 -11.57 -24.20 2.83
CA LEU A 7 -10.16 -24.08 3.17
C LEU A 7 -9.28 -24.90 2.21
N ILE A 8 -9.71 -26.09 1.85
CA ILE A 8 -9.03 -26.94 0.86
C ILE A 8 -9.07 -26.29 -0.54
N LEU A 9 -10.20 -25.68 -0.92
CA LEU A 9 -10.33 -24.97 -2.19
C LEU A 9 -9.43 -23.73 -2.25
N LEU A 10 -9.31 -22.98 -1.16
CA LEU A 10 -8.39 -21.85 -1.03
C LEU A 10 -6.92 -22.30 -1.05
N MET A 11 -6.60 -23.39 -0.39
CA MET A 11 -5.24 -23.94 -0.42
C MET A 11 -4.87 -24.55 -1.78
N SER A 12 -5.80 -25.23 -2.46
CA SER A 12 -5.55 -25.75 -3.80
C SER A 12 -5.40 -24.65 -4.86
N GLY A 13 -6.07 -23.52 -4.67
CA GLY A 13 -5.87 -22.31 -5.49
C GLY A 13 -4.46 -21.73 -5.39
N CYS A 14 -3.79 -21.88 -4.23
CA CYS A 14 -2.39 -21.46 -4.06
C CYS A 14 -1.38 -22.33 -4.83
N PHE A 15 -1.67 -23.61 -5.07
CA PHE A 15 -0.74 -24.50 -5.77
C PHE A 15 -0.74 -24.34 -7.30
N ILE A 16 -1.78 -23.73 -7.87
CA ILE A 16 -1.84 -23.48 -9.33
C ILE A 16 -0.94 -22.30 -9.74
N LEU A 17 -0.40 -21.54 -8.78
CA LEU A 17 0.44 -20.35 -9.03
C LEU A 17 1.93 -20.66 -9.28
N GLU A 18 2.36 -21.91 -9.13
CA GLU A 18 3.80 -22.24 -9.26
C GLU A 18 4.36 -22.11 -10.69
N SER A 19 3.54 -22.17 -11.72
CA SER A 19 4.00 -22.05 -13.12
C SER A 19 4.15 -20.60 -13.60
N TYR A 20 3.76 -19.60 -12.79
CA TYR A 20 3.82 -18.18 -13.13
C TYR A 20 4.56 -17.34 -12.08
N ALA A 21 5.52 -17.92 -11.41
CA ALA A 21 6.24 -17.40 -10.23
C ALA A 21 6.93 -16.02 -10.39
N GLN A 22 6.86 -15.38 -11.55
CA GLN A 22 7.39 -14.04 -11.78
C GLN A 22 6.29 -13.00 -12.07
N LYS A 23 5.03 -13.29 -11.76
CA LYS A 23 3.91 -12.39 -12.05
C LYS A 23 3.35 -11.67 -10.83
N VAL A 24 3.74 -12.05 -9.63
CA VAL A 24 3.24 -11.45 -8.40
C VAL A 24 4.41 -11.14 -7.46
N THR A 25 4.42 -9.94 -6.93
CA THR A 25 5.40 -9.49 -5.91
C THR A 25 4.65 -9.02 -4.67
N LEU A 26 5.12 -9.47 -3.50
CA LEU A 26 4.68 -8.98 -2.21
C LEU A 26 5.58 -7.82 -1.78
N LYS A 27 4.99 -6.73 -1.30
CA LYS A 27 5.69 -5.50 -0.93
C LYS A 27 5.33 -5.06 0.48
N SER A 28 6.28 -4.45 1.16
CA SER A 28 6.09 -3.67 2.38
C SER A 28 6.78 -2.32 2.22
N ASN A 29 6.21 -1.29 2.81
CA ASN A 29 6.77 0.06 2.76
C ASN A 29 7.42 0.41 4.10
N LEU A 30 8.75 0.53 4.09
CA LEU A 30 9.54 0.80 5.30
C LEU A 30 9.19 2.10 6.00
N LEU A 31 8.71 3.14 5.27
CA LEU A 31 8.28 4.40 5.88
C LEU A 31 7.00 4.22 6.70
N TYR A 32 6.05 3.43 6.20
CA TYR A 32 4.86 3.07 6.96
C TYR A 32 5.19 2.17 8.15
N ASP A 33 6.10 1.21 7.97
CA ASP A 33 6.58 0.35 9.06
C ASP A 33 7.25 1.16 10.17
N ALA A 34 8.06 2.18 9.81
CA ALA A 34 8.69 3.08 10.77
C ALA A 34 7.69 3.94 11.57
N THR A 35 6.51 4.19 11.03
CA THR A 35 5.40 4.88 11.71
C THR A 35 4.42 3.91 12.37
N ALA A 36 4.79 2.64 12.51
CA ALA A 36 3.94 1.57 13.04
C ALA A 36 2.59 1.43 12.31
N THR A 37 2.54 1.81 11.04
CA THR A 37 1.38 1.61 10.17
C THR A 37 1.56 0.29 9.43
N MET A 38 0.67 -0.65 9.66
CA MET A 38 0.67 -1.91 8.92
C MET A 38 0.41 -1.63 7.44
N ASN A 39 1.27 -2.15 6.59
CA ASN A 39 1.10 -2.01 5.15
C ASN A 39 1.45 -3.31 4.44
N LEU A 40 0.75 -3.57 3.37
CA LEU A 40 0.98 -4.71 2.52
C LEU A 40 0.58 -4.35 1.09
N GLY A 41 1.49 -4.54 0.16
CA GLY A 41 1.25 -4.36 -1.27
C GLY A 41 1.36 -5.67 -2.03
N LEU A 42 0.47 -5.86 -2.99
CA LEU A 42 0.56 -6.92 -3.98
C LEU A 42 0.69 -6.29 -5.36
N GLU A 43 1.77 -6.61 -6.05
CA GLU A 43 1.97 -6.14 -7.42
C GLU A 43 1.87 -7.31 -8.41
N PHE A 44 0.97 -7.14 -9.37
CA PHE A 44 0.63 -8.15 -10.38
C PHE A 44 1.23 -7.76 -11.73
N GLY A 45 1.98 -8.66 -12.35
CA GLY A 45 2.47 -8.49 -13.71
C GLY A 45 1.37 -8.74 -14.74
N LEU A 46 0.86 -7.67 -15.36
CA LEU A 46 -0.19 -7.74 -16.37
C LEU A 46 0.37 -8.08 -17.75
N ALA A 47 1.51 -7.49 -18.10
CA ALA A 47 2.19 -7.70 -19.36
C ALA A 47 3.72 -7.57 -19.16
N ARG A 48 4.48 -7.65 -20.25
CA ARG A 48 5.96 -7.59 -20.21
C ARG A 48 6.50 -6.32 -19.53
N LYS A 49 5.80 -5.21 -19.70
CA LYS A 49 6.18 -3.88 -19.17
C LYS A 49 5.11 -3.24 -18.28
N TRP A 50 4.03 -3.94 -17.99
CA TRP A 50 2.93 -3.41 -17.22
C TRP A 50 2.68 -4.21 -15.96
N THR A 51 2.48 -3.50 -14.86
CA THR A 51 2.07 -4.08 -13.58
C THR A 51 0.94 -3.29 -12.96
N LEU A 52 0.18 -3.95 -12.09
CA LEU A 52 -0.81 -3.34 -11.21
C LEU A 52 -0.34 -3.56 -9.77
N ASP A 53 -0.04 -2.50 -9.06
CA ASP A 53 0.31 -2.49 -7.64
C ASP A 53 -0.91 -2.09 -6.81
N VAL A 54 -1.19 -2.83 -5.75
CA VAL A 54 -2.33 -2.59 -4.86
C VAL A 54 -1.84 -2.61 -3.41
N PRO A 55 -1.24 -1.52 -2.93
CA PRO A 55 -0.89 -1.37 -1.52
C PRO A 55 -2.13 -1.03 -0.68
N VAL A 56 -2.19 -1.64 0.50
CA VAL A 56 -3.19 -1.37 1.54
C VAL A 56 -2.46 -0.98 2.81
N ASN A 57 -2.92 0.08 3.44
CA ASN A 57 -2.37 0.60 4.69
C ASN A 57 -3.45 0.56 5.77
N TYR A 58 -3.05 0.18 6.97
CA TYR A 58 -3.95 0.14 8.11
C TYR A 58 -3.25 0.53 9.40
N ASN A 59 -3.75 1.55 10.06
CA ASN A 59 -3.26 1.97 11.37
C ASN A 59 -4.40 1.88 12.40
N PRO A 60 -4.38 0.86 13.28
CA PRO A 60 -5.41 0.66 14.29
C PRO A 60 -5.13 1.39 15.61
N TRP A 61 -3.98 2.04 15.77
CA TRP A 61 -3.48 2.46 17.05
C TRP A 61 -4.32 3.56 17.70
N LYS A 62 -4.53 3.39 18.99
CA LYS A 62 -5.11 4.39 19.90
C LYS A 62 -4.03 4.68 20.94
N PRO A 63 -3.13 5.65 20.73
CA PRO A 63 -2.19 6.05 21.75
C PRO A 63 -2.92 6.46 23.03
N ASP A 64 -2.34 6.16 24.19
CA ASP A 64 -2.84 6.61 25.48
C ASP A 64 -2.98 8.14 25.51
N ASN A 65 -3.80 8.67 26.42
CA ASN A 65 -4.11 10.10 26.57
C ASN A 65 -5.16 10.68 25.60
N GLY A 66 -6.12 9.87 25.13
CA GLY A 66 -7.23 10.36 24.32
C GLY A 66 -6.90 10.66 22.87
N ARG A 67 -5.65 10.49 22.48
CA ARG A 67 -5.22 10.62 21.08
C ARG A 67 -5.75 9.49 20.23
N ARG A 68 -6.13 9.79 19.00
CA ARG A 68 -6.54 8.80 17.99
C ARG A 68 -5.86 9.10 16.68
N LEU A 69 -5.31 8.06 16.08
CA LEU A 69 -4.73 8.10 14.74
C LEU A 69 -5.13 6.80 14.03
N ARG A 70 -6.44 6.67 13.74
CA ARG A 70 -6.92 5.55 12.97
C ARG A 70 -7.08 5.97 11.52
N HIS A 71 -6.41 5.29 10.65
CA HIS A 71 -6.61 5.45 9.23
C HIS A 71 -6.44 4.11 8.52
N TRP A 72 -7.12 3.97 7.42
CA TRP A 72 -6.85 2.93 6.45
C TRP A 72 -6.90 3.54 5.05
N GLY A 73 -6.17 2.95 4.13
CA GLY A 73 -6.15 3.43 2.77
C GLY A 73 -5.74 2.35 1.79
N ILE A 74 -6.18 2.54 0.56
CA ILE A 74 -5.80 1.72 -0.59
C ILE A 74 -5.39 2.63 -1.73
N GLN A 75 -4.33 2.25 -2.45
CA GLN A 75 -3.77 3.07 -3.53
C GLN A 75 -3.43 2.19 -4.74
N PRO A 76 -4.43 1.73 -5.50
CA PRO A 76 -4.15 1.00 -6.73
C PRO A 76 -3.38 1.88 -7.72
N GLU A 77 -2.31 1.32 -8.28
CA GLU A 77 -1.41 2.00 -9.19
C GLU A 77 -1.11 1.10 -10.39
N ILE A 78 -1.36 1.61 -11.60
CA ILE A 78 -0.90 0.99 -12.83
C ILE A 78 0.48 1.55 -13.18
N ARG A 79 1.45 0.67 -13.45
CA ARG A 79 2.86 1.01 -13.68
C ARG A 79 3.32 0.58 -15.05
N TYR A 80 4.05 1.45 -15.70
CA TYR A 80 4.77 1.16 -16.93
C TYR A 80 6.28 1.13 -16.66
N TRP A 81 6.92 0.03 -16.95
CA TRP A 81 8.35 -0.22 -16.77
C TRP A 81 9.10 0.03 -18.07
N PHE A 82 10.14 0.85 -18.01
CA PHE A 82 10.93 1.16 -19.21
C PHE A 82 11.71 -0.05 -19.77
N CYS A 83 12.16 -0.94 -18.87
CA CYS A 83 12.85 -2.18 -19.26
C CYS A 83 11.88 -3.37 -19.25
N GLU A 84 11.84 -4.10 -18.16
CA GLU A 84 10.93 -5.22 -17.91
C GLU A 84 10.24 -5.00 -16.56
N ARG A 85 9.07 -5.62 -16.38
CA ARG A 85 8.34 -5.51 -15.12
C ARG A 85 9.22 -5.89 -13.92
N PHE A 86 9.04 -5.19 -12.82
CA PHE A 86 9.77 -5.33 -11.57
C PHE A 86 11.27 -4.97 -11.64
N ASN A 87 11.72 -4.37 -12.73
CA ASN A 87 13.15 -4.09 -12.94
C ASN A 87 13.39 -2.66 -13.42
N ARG A 88 14.25 -1.95 -12.70
CA ARG A 88 14.70 -0.59 -12.98
C ARG A 88 13.58 0.45 -12.82
N THR A 89 13.51 1.41 -13.74
CA THR A 89 12.66 2.60 -13.65
C THR A 89 11.26 2.33 -14.18
N PHE A 90 10.28 2.87 -13.47
CA PHE A 90 8.88 2.88 -13.89
C PHE A 90 8.25 4.25 -13.69
N ILE A 91 7.16 4.49 -14.39
CA ILE A 91 6.20 5.54 -14.14
C ILE A 91 4.87 4.91 -13.80
N GLY A 92 4.10 5.53 -12.92
CA GLY A 92 2.82 5.03 -12.47
C GLY A 92 1.72 6.08 -12.52
N LEU A 93 0.51 5.60 -12.64
CA LEU A 93 -0.72 6.36 -12.43
C LEU A 93 -1.48 5.66 -11.31
N HIS A 94 -1.75 6.38 -10.24
CA HIS A 94 -2.45 5.83 -9.09
C HIS A 94 -3.73 6.60 -8.77
N GLY A 95 -4.72 5.87 -8.26
CA GLY A 95 -5.81 6.43 -7.50
C GLY A 95 -5.61 6.09 -6.03
N HIS A 96 -6.05 6.94 -5.12
CA HIS A 96 -6.00 6.65 -3.71
C HIS A 96 -7.34 6.95 -3.04
N TYR A 97 -7.67 6.12 -2.06
CA TYR A 97 -8.78 6.31 -1.16
C TYR A 97 -8.31 6.03 0.26
N ALA A 98 -8.65 6.91 1.17
CA ALA A 98 -8.33 6.75 2.58
C ALA A 98 -9.46 7.27 3.46
N ASP A 99 -9.71 6.56 4.55
CA ASP A 99 -10.52 6.99 5.66
C ASP A 99 -9.63 7.35 6.83
N PHE A 100 -9.88 8.48 7.47
CA PHE A 100 -9.14 8.89 8.65
C PHE A 100 -10.07 9.32 9.79
N ASN A 101 -9.61 9.04 11.00
CA ASN A 101 -10.24 9.50 12.23
C ASN A 101 -9.12 9.96 13.17
N ILE A 102 -8.93 11.28 13.23
CA ILE A 102 -7.85 11.93 13.97
C ILE A 102 -8.46 12.82 15.04
N GLY A 103 -7.92 12.75 16.26
CA GLY A 103 -8.35 13.60 17.36
C GLY A 103 -7.39 13.56 18.55
N GLY A 104 -7.47 14.57 19.41
CA GLY A 104 -6.68 14.63 20.64
C GLY A 104 -5.20 14.97 20.46
N TRP A 105 -4.79 15.51 19.32
CA TRP A 105 -3.41 15.92 19.06
C TRP A 105 -3.21 17.41 19.41
N PRO A 106 -1.99 17.82 19.87
CA PRO A 106 -1.67 19.22 20.06
C PRO A 106 -1.78 19.97 18.74
N ASP A 107 -2.21 21.23 18.82
CA ASP A 107 -2.28 22.11 17.66
C ASP A 107 -0.87 22.33 17.09
N TRP A 108 -0.62 21.81 15.91
CA TRP A 108 0.58 22.11 15.16
C TRP A 108 0.31 23.32 14.28
N SER A 109 1.25 24.27 14.27
CA SER A 109 1.13 25.57 13.62
C SER A 109 0.81 25.55 12.11
N PHE A 110 0.80 24.37 11.49
CA PHE A 110 0.49 24.20 10.06
C PHE A 110 -0.97 23.80 9.79
N VAL A 111 -1.71 23.40 10.81
CA VAL A 111 -3.12 23.01 10.69
C VAL A 111 -3.92 23.88 11.65
N SER A 112 -4.54 24.91 11.10
CA SER A 112 -5.43 25.81 11.84
C SER A 112 -6.71 25.05 12.24
N GLY A 113 -6.82 24.68 13.51
CA GLY A 113 -8.02 24.08 14.07
C GLY A 113 -7.77 23.44 15.43
N ASN A 114 -8.70 23.59 16.36
CA ASN A 114 -8.65 23.01 17.71
C ASN A 114 -8.67 21.46 17.66
N MET A 115 -7.57 20.84 17.30
CA MET A 115 -7.43 19.36 17.23
C MET A 115 -7.47 18.72 18.62
N GLN A 116 -7.24 19.46 19.68
CA GLN A 116 -7.31 18.95 21.05
C GLN A 116 -8.73 18.63 21.50
N GLN A 117 -9.72 19.38 21.04
CA GLN A 117 -11.11 19.26 21.47
C GLN A 117 -12.04 18.65 20.43
N ASN A 118 -11.63 18.62 19.16
CA ASN A 118 -12.45 18.18 18.06
C ASN A 118 -11.96 16.87 17.43
N ARG A 119 -12.90 16.07 16.99
CA ARG A 119 -12.68 14.87 16.20
C ARG A 119 -12.85 15.20 14.73
N TYR A 120 -11.84 14.92 13.94
CA TYR A 120 -11.90 15.02 12.49
C TYR A 120 -12.01 13.62 11.91
N GLN A 121 -13.14 13.35 11.28
CA GLN A 121 -13.38 12.12 10.54
C GLN A 121 -13.77 12.49 9.12
N GLY A 122 -13.14 11.84 8.15
CA GLY A 122 -13.41 12.12 6.75
C GLY A 122 -12.83 11.07 5.82
N HIS A 123 -13.16 11.25 4.55
CA HIS A 123 -12.66 10.45 3.45
C HIS A 123 -11.77 11.32 2.57
N LEU A 124 -10.67 10.78 2.13
CA LEU A 124 -9.78 11.39 1.15
C LEU A 124 -9.74 10.48 -0.08
N TYR A 125 -9.95 11.06 -1.24
CA TYR A 125 -9.76 10.38 -2.52
C TYR A 125 -9.07 11.31 -3.51
N GLY A 126 -8.26 10.73 -4.38
CA GLY A 126 -7.54 11.48 -5.38
C GLY A 126 -6.89 10.57 -6.40
N ALA A 127 -6.18 11.18 -7.31
CA ALA A 127 -5.38 10.50 -8.30
C ALA A 127 -4.07 11.27 -8.52
N GLY A 128 -3.03 10.56 -8.92
CA GLY A 128 -1.73 11.17 -9.12
C GLY A 128 -0.80 10.33 -9.98
N PHE A 129 0.39 10.86 -10.17
CA PHE A 129 1.46 10.21 -10.91
C PHE A 129 2.60 9.84 -9.97
N SER A 130 3.30 8.79 -10.30
CA SER A 130 4.49 8.35 -9.60
C SER A 130 5.64 8.08 -10.56
N VAL A 131 6.84 8.17 -10.05
CA VAL A 131 8.06 7.68 -10.68
C VAL A 131 8.85 6.91 -9.63
N GLY A 132 9.43 5.79 -10.04
CA GLY A 132 10.21 4.98 -9.12
C GLY A 132 11.30 4.18 -9.82
N HIS A 133 12.15 3.60 -8.97
CA HIS A 133 13.22 2.73 -9.42
C HIS A 133 13.33 1.52 -8.50
N SER A 134 13.42 0.35 -9.09
CA SER A 134 13.59 -0.92 -8.40
C SER A 134 14.97 -1.51 -8.66
N TRP A 135 15.67 -1.88 -7.60
CA TRP A 135 16.95 -2.57 -7.60
C TRP A 135 16.75 -4.02 -7.20
N ILE A 136 17.07 -4.93 -8.10
CA ILE A 136 17.05 -6.36 -7.80
C ILE A 136 18.33 -6.69 -7.01
N LEU A 137 18.18 -7.10 -5.74
CA LEU A 137 19.29 -7.47 -4.87
C LEU A 137 19.68 -8.95 -5.06
N LYS A 138 18.67 -9.81 -5.11
CA LYS A 138 18.79 -11.26 -5.31
C LYS A 138 17.59 -11.80 -6.08
N LYS A 139 17.62 -13.08 -6.43
CA LYS A 139 16.57 -13.74 -7.23
C LYS A 139 15.11 -13.48 -6.74
N ARG A 140 14.92 -13.19 -5.45
CA ARG A 140 13.58 -12.99 -4.83
C ARG A 140 13.45 -11.69 -4.05
N TRP A 141 14.51 -10.87 -4.00
CA TRP A 141 14.51 -9.64 -3.19
C TRP A 141 14.83 -8.44 -4.05
N SER A 142 14.04 -7.41 -3.92
CA SER A 142 14.29 -6.11 -4.52
C SER A 142 14.01 -4.99 -3.51
N ILE A 143 14.67 -3.87 -3.71
CA ILE A 143 14.37 -2.61 -3.02
C ILE A 143 13.83 -1.66 -4.06
N GLU A 144 12.81 -0.91 -3.71
CA GLU A 144 12.18 0.09 -4.56
C GLU A 144 12.15 1.44 -3.85
N ALA A 145 12.46 2.49 -4.57
CA ALA A 145 12.22 3.86 -4.17
C ALA A 145 11.28 4.49 -5.18
N SER A 146 10.21 5.11 -4.70
CA SER A 146 9.23 5.80 -5.53
C SER A 146 8.83 7.13 -4.92
N LEU A 147 8.48 8.07 -5.78
CA LEU A 147 7.98 9.38 -5.43
C LEU A 147 6.72 9.65 -6.24
N GLY A 148 5.64 10.04 -5.58
CA GLY A 148 4.36 10.33 -6.18
C GLY A 148 3.88 11.74 -5.86
N LEU A 149 3.11 12.30 -6.77
CA LEU A 149 2.39 13.56 -6.64
C LEU A 149 0.93 13.31 -7.00
N GLY A 150 0.03 13.74 -6.12
CA GLY A 150 -1.42 13.59 -6.31
C GLY A 150 -2.22 14.26 -5.23
#